data_b4c641b636de9753d6d354d20453fe4e
#
_entry.id   b4c641b636de9753d6d354d20453fe4e
#
_cell.length_a   1.000
_cell.length_b   1.000
_cell.length_c   1.000
_cell.angle_alpha   90.00
_cell.angle_beta   90.00
_cell.angle_gamma   90.00
#
_symmetry.space_group_name_H-M   'P 1'
#
loop_
_entity.id
_entity.type
_entity.pdbx_description
1 polymer ?
#
loop_
_entity_poly.entity_id
_entity_poly.type
_entity_poly.pdbx_seq_one_letter_code
_entity_poly.pdbx_strand_id
1 'polypeptide(L)'
;VAACGVPKKVVEAQLGVLDRLRQDSANAELRVAAVRDSLLAVERWGAQSEQASLELAKELEVKADELKLAQLRADSLQERVLRNATQRDVWRLERLAAERAMLAAQRRADSLLEVVAKLQAAPKKRR
;
A
#
# COMPACT_ATOMS: atom_id res chain seq x y z
N VAL A 1 39.90 -90.26 -3.68
CA VAL A 1 39.58 -89.09 -2.86
C VAL A 1 38.83 -88.18 -3.76
N ALA A 2 37.53 -88.20 -3.66
CA ALA A 2 36.73 -87.26 -4.35
C ALA A 2 36.96 -85.83 -3.77
N ALA A 3 37.73 -85.05 -4.48
CA ALA A 3 37.76 -83.63 -4.16
C ALA A 3 36.36 -83.10 -4.32
N CYS A 4 35.73 -82.70 -3.26
CA CYS A 4 34.49 -81.92 -3.29
C CYS A 4 34.79 -80.56 -3.90
N GLY A 5 35.13 -80.60 -5.21
CA GLY A 5 35.27 -79.40 -5.96
C GLY A 5 33.90 -78.96 -6.45
N VAL A 6 33.45 -77.83 -5.97
CA VAL A 6 32.26 -77.15 -6.56
C VAL A 6 32.52 -77.00 -8.07
N PRO A 7 31.55 -77.37 -8.93
CA PRO A 7 31.76 -77.24 -10.37
C PRO A 7 32.12 -75.82 -10.73
N LYS A 8 33.10 -75.67 -11.64
CA LYS A 8 33.59 -74.33 -12.06
C LYS A 8 32.47 -73.38 -12.56
N LYS A 9 31.49 -73.95 -13.24
CA LYS A 9 30.28 -73.21 -13.69
C LYS A 9 29.42 -72.63 -12.55
N VAL A 10 29.36 -73.40 -11.40
CA VAL A 10 28.58 -72.92 -10.24
C VAL A 10 29.33 -71.80 -9.54
N VAL A 11 30.65 -71.85 -9.46
CA VAL A 11 31.50 -70.80 -8.89
C VAL A 11 31.43 -69.54 -9.74
N GLU A 12 31.49 -69.64 -11.07
CA GLU A 12 31.35 -68.53 -11.98
C GLU A 12 29.96 -67.90 -11.89
N ALA A 13 28.90 -68.72 -11.77
CA ALA A 13 27.53 -68.21 -11.57
C ALA A 13 27.40 -67.51 -10.23
N GLN A 14 27.97 -68.00 -9.14
CA GLN A 14 27.96 -67.37 -7.83
C GLN A 14 28.76 -66.06 -7.81
N LEU A 15 29.93 -66.01 -8.48
CA LEU A 15 30.71 -64.78 -8.64
C LEU A 15 29.91 -63.72 -9.46
N GLY A 16 29.19 -64.12 -10.51
CA GLY A 16 28.34 -63.24 -11.28
C GLY A 16 27.18 -62.67 -10.45
N VAL A 17 26.56 -63.46 -9.58
CA VAL A 17 25.53 -63.00 -8.65
C VAL A 17 26.11 -62.06 -7.62
N LEU A 18 27.29 -62.36 -7.05
CA LEU A 18 27.97 -61.47 -6.12
C LEU A 18 28.30 -60.09 -6.75
N ASP A 19 28.77 -60.08 -7.98
CA ASP A 19 29.09 -58.85 -8.70
C ASP A 19 27.85 -58.02 -8.98
N ARG A 20 26.73 -58.64 -9.36
CA ARG A 20 25.43 -57.95 -9.51
C ARG A 20 24.96 -57.39 -8.18
N LEU A 21 25.04 -58.15 -7.09
CA LEU A 21 24.67 -57.67 -5.75
C LEU A 21 25.53 -56.49 -5.31
N ARG A 22 26.81 -56.50 -5.62
CA ARG A 22 27.73 -55.37 -5.35
C ARG A 22 27.34 -54.14 -6.16
N GLN A 23 27.05 -54.32 -7.44
CA GLN A 23 26.58 -53.23 -8.29
C GLN A 23 25.23 -52.68 -7.82
N ASP A 24 24.28 -53.53 -7.47
CA ASP A 24 22.99 -53.13 -6.96
C ASP A 24 23.11 -52.41 -5.63
N SER A 25 23.99 -52.87 -4.74
CA SER A 25 24.31 -52.20 -3.48
C SER A 25 24.91 -50.82 -3.71
N ALA A 26 25.90 -50.70 -4.62
CA ALA A 26 26.50 -49.42 -4.96
C ALA A 26 25.48 -48.45 -5.58
N ASN A 27 24.63 -48.95 -6.47
CA ASN A 27 23.55 -48.16 -7.05
C ASN A 27 22.51 -47.72 -6.01
N ALA A 28 22.18 -48.59 -5.05
CA ALA A 28 21.29 -48.25 -3.95
C ALA A 28 21.90 -47.17 -3.05
N GLU A 29 23.20 -47.26 -2.73
CA GLU A 29 23.92 -46.24 -1.98
C GLU A 29 23.92 -44.88 -2.68
N LEU A 30 24.14 -44.86 -4.00
CA LEU A 30 24.08 -43.65 -4.81
C LEU A 30 22.67 -43.04 -4.81
N ARG A 31 21.63 -43.87 -4.90
CA ARG A 31 20.24 -43.41 -4.82
C ARG A 31 19.92 -42.83 -3.45
N VAL A 32 20.37 -43.50 -2.38
CA VAL A 32 20.18 -42.99 -1.01
C VAL A 32 20.91 -41.67 -0.81
N ALA A 33 22.12 -41.53 -1.32
CA ALA A 33 22.86 -40.26 -1.28
C ALA A 33 22.11 -39.15 -2.05
N ALA A 34 21.63 -39.43 -3.26
CA ALA A 34 20.89 -38.48 -4.06
C ALA A 34 19.58 -38.05 -3.40
N VAL A 35 18.84 -38.97 -2.77
CA VAL A 35 17.63 -38.66 -2.02
C VAL A 35 17.93 -37.81 -0.80
N ARG A 36 19.03 -38.16 -0.08
CA ARG A 36 19.47 -37.35 1.08
C ARG A 36 19.84 -35.93 0.68
N ASP A 37 20.57 -35.74 -0.41
CA ASP A 37 20.96 -34.44 -0.92
C ASP A 37 19.73 -33.64 -1.36
N SER A 38 18.77 -34.29 -2.02
CA SER A 38 17.48 -33.68 -2.40
C SER A 38 16.67 -33.24 -1.18
N LEU A 39 16.65 -34.05 -0.15
CA LEU A 39 15.94 -33.76 1.11
C LEU A 39 16.57 -32.55 1.81
N LEU A 40 17.90 -32.50 1.90
CA LEU A 40 18.60 -31.32 2.44
C LEU A 40 18.36 -30.06 1.63
N ALA A 41 18.27 -30.18 0.31
CA ALA A 41 17.96 -29.06 -0.57
C ALA A 41 16.52 -28.54 -0.32
N VAL A 42 15.55 -29.43 -0.17
CA VAL A 42 14.17 -29.09 0.16
C VAL A 42 14.05 -28.44 1.54
N GLU A 43 14.74 -28.95 2.54
CA GLU A 43 14.78 -28.37 3.89
C GLU A 43 15.35 -26.95 3.88
N ARG A 44 16.45 -26.73 3.16
CA ARG A 44 17.05 -25.38 3.00
C ARG A 44 16.10 -24.43 2.29
N TRP A 45 15.49 -24.89 1.23
CA TRP A 45 14.50 -24.09 0.49
C TRP A 45 13.28 -23.75 1.36
N GLY A 46 12.78 -24.74 2.13
CA GLY A 46 11.70 -24.54 3.07
C GLY A 46 12.03 -23.47 4.11
N ALA A 47 13.22 -23.54 4.73
CA ALA A 47 13.67 -22.55 5.70
C ALA A 47 13.83 -21.14 5.09
N GLN A 48 14.37 -21.03 3.88
CA GLN A 48 14.48 -19.76 3.17
C GLN A 48 13.11 -19.18 2.80
N SER A 49 12.18 -20.02 2.36
CA SER A 49 10.81 -19.62 2.03
C SER A 49 10.05 -19.13 3.27
N GLU A 50 10.23 -19.81 4.40
CA GLU A 50 9.63 -19.39 5.67
C GLU A 50 10.19 -18.04 6.13
N GLN A 51 11.51 -17.85 6.06
CA GLN A 51 12.13 -16.57 6.38
C GLN A 51 11.64 -15.45 5.47
N ALA A 52 11.58 -15.68 4.16
CA ALA A 52 11.07 -14.71 3.20
C ALA A 52 9.59 -14.35 3.48
N SER A 53 8.76 -15.33 3.85
CA SER A 53 7.36 -15.06 4.19
C SER A 53 7.20 -14.24 5.48
N LEU A 54 8.08 -14.45 6.47
CA LEU A 54 8.12 -13.64 7.70
C LEU A 54 8.56 -12.20 7.42
N GLU A 55 9.55 -12.02 6.56
CA GLU A 55 9.98 -10.68 6.13
C GLU A 55 8.88 -9.93 5.38
N LEU A 56 8.21 -10.60 4.44
CA LEU A 56 7.06 -10.04 3.73
C LEU A 56 5.90 -9.68 4.68
N ALA A 57 5.63 -10.52 5.68
CA ALA A 57 4.59 -10.21 6.68
C ALA A 57 4.91 -8.94 7.46
N LYS A 58 6.17 -8.74 7.85
CA LYS A 58 6.62 -7.51 8.53
C LYS A 58 6.51 -6.28 7.62
N GLU A 59 6.91 -6.42 6.35
CA GLU A 59 6.78 -5.33 5.39
C GLU A 59 5.31 -4.94 5.16
N LEU A 60 4.41 -5.93 5.09
CA LEU A 60 2.97 -5.69 4.95
C LEU A 60 2.41 -4.96 6.18
N GLU A 61 2.85 -5.31 7.38
CA GLU A 61 2.43 -4.61 8.61
C GLU A 61 2.87 -3.14 8.58
N VAL A 62 4.13 -2.87 8.24
CA VAL A 62 4.64 -1.50 8.09
C VAL A 62 3.85 -0.73 7.03
N LYS A 63 3.59 -1.33 5.87
CA LYS A 63 2.81 -0.70 4.81
C LYS A 63 1.35 -0.43 5.21
N ALA A 64 0.75 -1.32 5.97
CA ALA A 64 -0.59 -1.12 6.52
C ALA A 64 -0.64 0.08 7.47
N ASP A 65 0.37 0.26 8.32
CA ASP A 65 0.46 1.41 9.23
C ASP A 65 0.73 2.72 8.47
N GLU A 66 1.61 2.71 7.47
CA GLU A 66 1.82 3.86 6.58
C GLU A 66 0.53 4.27 5.87
N LEU A 67 -0.26 3.30 5.41
CA LEU A 67 -1.55 3.56 4.76
C LEU A 67 -2.56 4.19 5.72
N LYS A 68 -2.65 3.70 6.96
CA LYS A 68 -3.51 4.31 8.00
C LYS A 68 -3.13 5.76 8.26
N LEU A 69 -1.83 6.04 8.41
CA LEU A 69 -1.35 7.41 8.59
C LEU A 69 -1.66 8.30 7.40
N ALA A 70 -1.52 7.79 6.18
CA ALA A 70 -1.86 8.52 4.96
C ALA A 70 -3.36 8.83 4.89
N GLN A 71 -4.23 7.89 5.29
CA GLN A 71 -5.68 8.10 5.38
C GLN A 71 -6.04 9.19 6.39
N LEU A 72 -5.46 9.13 7.60
CA LEU A 72 -5.68 10.16 8.62
C LEU A 72 -5.26 11.56 8.14
N ARG A 73 -4.13 11.65 7.42
CA ARG A 73 -3.69 12.91 6.82
C ARG A 73 -4.65 13.40 5.72
N ALA A 74 -5.13 12.50 4.88
CA ALA A 74 -6.10 12.82 3.83
C ALA A 74 -7.41 13.33 4.43
N ASP A 75 -7.94 12.68 5.46
CA ASP A 75 -9.15 13.09 6.17
C ASP A 75 -8.98 14.48 6.81
N SER A 76 -7.85 14.71 7.47
CA SER A 76 -7.52 16.02 8.04
C SER A 76 -7.42 17.12 6.99
N LEU A 77 -6.82 16.84 5.85
CA LEU A 77 -6.76 17.78 4.73
C LEU A 77 -8.14 18.06 4.14
N GLN A 78 -8.97 17.05 4.00
CA GLN A 78 -10.34 17.19 3.53
C GLN A 78 -11.17 18.08 4.46
N GLU A 79 -11.07 17.88 5.78
CA GLU A 79 -11.72 18.77 6.75
C GLU A 79 -11.24 20.22 6.63
N ARG A 80 -9.93 20.43 6.45
CA ARG A 80 -9.37 21.78 6.27
C ARG A 80 -9.90 22.43 5.00
N VAL A 81 -9.99 21.68 3.91
CA VAL A 81 -10.55 22.18 2.64
C VAL A 81 -12.02 22.57 2.83
N LEU A 82 -12.81 21.74 3.51
CA LEU A 82 -14.23 22.06 3.79
C LEU A 82 -14.38 23.29 4.68
N ARG A 83 -13.58 23.42 5.74
CA ARG A 83 -13.57 24.62 6.60
C ARG A 83 -13.18 25.87 5.82
N ASN A 84 -12.17 25.79 4.98
CA ASN A 84 -11.75 26.92 4.15
C ASN A 84 -12.81 27.31 3.12
N ALA A 85 -13.52 26.32 2.54
CA ALA A 85 -14.61 26.57 1.61
C ALA A 85 -15.79 27.28 2.31
N THR A 86 -16.22 26.78 3.48
CA THR A 86 -17.27 27.45 4.28
C THR A 86 -16.87 28.85 4.69
N GLN A 87 -15.65 29.04 5.14
CA GLN A 87 -15.15 30.37 5.55
C GLN A 87 -15.10 31.34 4.37
N ARG A 88 -14.69 30.88 3.19
CA ARG A 88 -14.71 31.67 1.96
C ARG A 88 -16.14 32.06 1.56
N ASP A 89 -17.08 31.15 1.71
CA ASP A 89 -18.49 31.42 1.39
C ASP A 89 -19.11 32.42 2.38
N VAL A 90 -18.78 32.33 3.66
CA VAL A 90 -19.17 33.34 4.67
C VAL A 90 -18.60 34.72 4.30
N TRP A 91 -17.31 34.82 4.00
CA TRP A 91 -16.70 36.09 3.59
C TRP A 91 -17.33 36.67 2.31
N ARG A 92 -17.70 35.79 1.38
CA ARG A 92 -18.40 36.22 0.15
C ARG A 92 -19.76 36.81 0.45
N LEU A 93 -20.52 36.19 1.36
CA LEU A 93 -21.83 36.70 1.79
C LEU A 93 -21.69 38.01 2.56
N GLU A 94 -20.73 38.13 3.46
CA GLU A 94 -20.42 39.34 4.20
C GLU A 94 -20.04 40.49 3.25
N ARG A 95 -19.19 40.21 2.28
CA ARG A 95 -18.83 41.20 1.24
C ARG A 95 -20.04 41.68 0.44
N LEU A 96 -20.90 40.77 0.00
CA LEU A 96 -22.12 41.12 -0.72
C LEU A 96 -23.08 41.97 0.15
N ALA A 97 -23.17 41.63 1.45
CA ALA A 97 -23.98 42.43 2.39
C ALA A 97 -23.40 43.84 2.57
N ALA A 98 -22.07 43.97 2.71
CA ALA A 98 -21.39 45.26 2.80
C ALA A 98 -21.55 46.10 1.52
N GLU A 99 -21.43 45.50 0.35
CA GLU A 99 -21.66 46.17 -0.93
C GLU A 99 -23.10 46.68 -1.05
N ARG A 100 -24.10 45.90 -0.63
CA ARG A 100 -25.52 46.32 -0.62
C ARG A 100 -25.74 47.47 0.36
N ALA A 101 -25.15 47.39 1.56
CA ALA A 101 -25.22 48.45 2.57
C ALA A 101 -24.58 49.74 2.06
N MET A 102 -23.45 49.65 1.39
CA MET A 102 -22.77 50.82 0.78
C MET A 102 -23.63 51.46 -0.32
N LEU A 103 -24.20 50.65 -1.22
CA LEU A 103 -25.09 51.15 -2.27
C LEU A 103 -26.35 51.80 -1.70
N ALA A 104 -26.94 51.22 -0.63
CA ALA A 104 -28.08 51.81 0.06
C ALA A 104 -27.72 53.14 0.73
N ALA A 105 -26.57 53.24 1.36
CA ALA A 105 -26.05 54.46 1.95
C ALA A 105 -25.81 55.55 0.87
N GLN A 106 -25.23 55.17 -0.25
CA GLN A 106 -25.00 56.08 -1.38
C GLN A 106 -26.31 56.61 -1.95
N ARG A 107 -27.32 55.76 -2.16
CA ARG A 107 -28.65 56.20 -2.61
C ARG A 107 -29.32 57.18 -1.63
N ARG A 108 -29.17 56.95 -0.32
CA ARG A 108 -29.66 57.87 0.73
C ARG A 108 -28.94 59.22 0.65
N ALA A 109 -27.62 59.20 0.48
CA ALA A 109 -26.82 60.41 0.35
C ALA A 109 -27.23 61.21 -0.91
N ASP A 110 -27.41 60.52 -2.05
CA ASP A 110 -27.84 61.13 -3.29
C ASP A 110 -29.26 61.75 -3.15
N SER A 111 -30.18 61.03 -2.51
CA SER A 111 -31.52 61.52 -2.21
C SER A 111 -31.50 62.74 -1.30
N LEU A 112 -30.65 62.76 -0.27
CA LEU A 112 -30.48 63.91 0.62
C LEU A 112 -29.89 65.13 -0.13
N LEU A 113 -28.91 64.88 -1.01
CA LEU A 113 -28.36 65.97 -1.86
C LEU A 113 -29.40 66.57 -2.79
N GLU A 114 -30.27 65.73 -3.36
CA GLU A 114 -31.39 66.24 -4.16
C GLU A 114 -32.36 67.11 -3.34
N VAL A 115 -32.68 66.66 -2.11
CA VAL A 115 -33.55 67.46 -1.21
C VAL A 115 -32.89 68.80 -0.85
N VAL A 116 -31.58 68.75 -0.51
CA VAL A 116 -30.81 69.98 -0.21
C VAL A 116 -30.81 70.92 -1.44
N ALA A 117 -30.57 70.43 -2.64
CA ALA A 117 -30.58 71.20 -3.86
C ALA A 117 -31.97 71.86 -4.11
N LYS A 118 -33.06 71.14 -3.90
CA LYS A 118 -34.41 71.65 -4.01
C LYS A 118 -34.71 72.75 -2.98
N LEU A 119 -34.23 72.57 -1.75
CA LEU A 119 -34.39 73.62 -0.72
C LEU A 119 -33.57 74.85 -1.01
N GLN A 120 -32.37 74.73 -1.55
CA GLN A 120 -31.56 75.90 -1.96
C GLN A 120 -32.09 76.61 -3.16
N ALA A 121 -32.73 75.90 -4.10
CA ALA A 121 -33.36 76.47 -5.29
C ALA A 121 -34.77 77.06 -5.02
N ALA A 122 -35.36 76.79 -3.85
CA ALA A 122 -36.65 77.36 -3.50
C ALA A 122 -36.57 78.88 -3.42
N PRO A 123 -37.47 79.61 -4.07
CA PRO A 123 -37.45 81.09 -4.03
C PRO A 123 -37.64 81.53 -2.59
N LYS A 124 -36.72 82.38 -2.10
CA LYS A 124 -36.87 83.04 -0.81
C LYS A 124 -38.12 83.93 -0.93
N LYS A 125 -39.15 83.61 -0.15
CA LYS A 125 -40.28 84.52 -0.01
C LYS A 125 -39.78 85.82 0.59
N ARG A 126 -39.65 86.84 -0.23
CA ARG A 126 -39.46 88.21 0.26
C ARG A 126 -40.75 88.63 0.96
N ARG A 127 -40.59 88.87 2.23
CA ARG A 127 -41.66 89.63 2.95
C ARG A 127 -41.67 91.09 2.53
#